data_0bed20bf686ed8c72d1a29c53807487d
#
_entry.id   0bed20bf686ed8c72d1a29c53807487d
#
_cell.length_a   1.000
_cell.length_b   1.000
_cell.length_c   1.000
_cell.angle_alpha   90.00
_cell.angle_beta   90.00
_cell.angle_gamma   90.00
#
_symmetry.space_group_name_H-M   'P 1'
#
loop_
_entity.id
_entity.type
_entity.pdbx_description
1 polymer ?
#
loop_
_entity_poly.entity_id
_entity_poly.type
_entity_poly.pdbx_seq_one_letter_code
_entity_poly.pdbx_strand_id
1 'polypeptide(L)'
;RNMQLDETDLFLVSSRFFENTVVRKQLGYKREIEKCGMPRNDCLFSIDLKSIRKIKTRLKIAEDAFVVLYAPTWSTNKDKLEKLNPSLISMAFEKKFKKKCVILFRAHPNDKSNSDRMIDVSDYDDMQELLCISDALITDYSSSIWDFSFTYRPCFLFAVDAEWYTSNRGFCMPIDTWGFPVAKSNLELVKNIDSYSQSEFVEAMKQHHKVLESYEDGKASERVAKIVGKTCGLEKEY
;
A
#
# COMPACT_ATOMS: atom_id res chain seq x y z
N ARG A 1 -6.36 14.48 -15.38
CA ARG A 1 -6.91 13.54 -16.38
C ARG A 1 -8.40 13.47 -16.11
N ASN A 2 -9.23 13.96 -17.02
CA ASN A 2 -10.65 13.68 -17.01
C ASN A 2 -10.78 12.18 -17.26
N MET A 3 -11.21 11.42 -16.23
CA MET A 3 -11.66 10.05 -16.44
C MET A 3 -12.91 10.13 -17.31
N GLN A 4 -12.96 9.33 -18.37
CA GLN A 4 -14.17 9.20 -19.22
C GLN A 4 -15.23 8.39 -18.47
N LEU A 5 -15.77 8.98 -17.40
CA LEU A 5 -16.78 8.33 -16.55
C LEU A 5 -18.07 8.02 -17.31
N ASP A 6 -18.34 8.78 -18.38
CA ASP A 6 -19.53 8.59 -19.21
C ASP A 6 -19.48 7.29 -20.03
N GLU A 7 -18.27 6.76 -20.29
CA GLU A 7 -18.05 5.48 -20.99
C GLU A 7 -17.90 4.28 -20.03
N THR A 8 -17.94 4.52 -18.71
CA THR A 8 -17.78 3.46 -17.71
C THR A 8 -19.15 2.88 -17.37
N ASP A 9 -19.38 1.62 -17.68
CA ASP A 9 -20.65 0.94 -17.37
C ASP A 9 -20.71 0.49 -15.91
N LEU A 10 -19.60 -0.02 -15.37
CA LEU A 10 -19.50 -0.56 -14.02
C LEU A 10 -18.25 -0.04 -13.30
N PHE A 11 -18.40 0.43 -12.07
CA PHE A 11 -17.31 0.89 -11.23
C PHE A 11 -17.09 -0.08 -10.05
N LEU A 12 -15.86 -0.60 -9.91
CA LEU A 12 -15.52 -1.48 -8.79
C LEU A 12 -15.10 -0.65 -7.57
N VAL A 13 -15.58 -1.01 -6.39
CA VAL A 13 -15.22 -0.32 -5.15
C VAL A 13 -14.74 -1.27 -4.08
N SER A 14 -13.74 -0.81 -3.30
CA SER A 14 -13.11 -1.58 -2.22
C SER A 14 -13.75 -1.38 -0.85
N SER A 15 -14.52 -0.30 -0.67
CA SER A 15 -15.17 0.02 0.60
C SER A 15 -16.34 0.99 0.39
N ARG A 16 -17.23 1.04 1.38
CA ARG A 16 -18.32 2.01 1.39
C ARG A 16 -17.81 3.45 1.51
N PHE A 17 -16.74 3.65 2.26
CA PHE A 17 -16.08 4.96 2.33
C PHE A 17 -15.60 5.42 0.95
N PHE A 18 -14.91 4.56 0.19
CA PHE A 18 -14.43 4.86 -1.15
C PHE A 18 -15.59 5.13 -2.11
N GLU A 19 -16.65 4.31 -2.07
CA GLU A 19 -17.88 4.53 -2.83
C GLU A 19 -18.42 5.93 -2.60
N ASN A 20 -18.72 6.27 -1.34
CA ASN A 20 -19.43 7.50 -1.01
C ASN A 20 -18.57 8.75 -1.19
N THR A 21 -17.30 8.69 -0.74
CA THR A 21 -16.42 9.87 -0.68
C THR A 21 -15.75 10.16 -2.01
N VAL A 22 -15.21 9.14 -2.66
CA VAL A 22 -14.46 9.31 -3.90
C VAL A 22 -15.38 9.15 -5.11
N VAL A 23 -16.02 7.98 -5.26
CA VAL A 23 -16.73 7.64 -6.51
C VAL A 23 -18.00 8.48 -6.67
N ARG A 24 -18.83 8.57 -5.65
CA ARG A 24 -20.08 9.33 -5.72
C ARG A 24 -19.88 10.84 -5.58
N LYS A 25 -19.11 11.28 -4.57
CA LYS A 25 -18.99 12.71 -4.24
C LYS A 25 -17.94 13.43 -5.07
N GLN A 26 -16.71 12.91 -5.17
CA GLN A 26 -15.62 13.60 -5.87
C GLN A 26 -15.67 13.39 -7.38
N LEU A 27 -15.91 12.15 -7.85
CA LEU A 27 -15.97 11.82 -9.26
C LEU A 27 -17.36 12.06 -9.86
N GLY A 28 -18.41 12.15 -9.05
CA GLY A 28 -19.78 12.37 -9.51
C GLY A 28 -20.39 11.18 -10.26
N TYR A 29 -19.78 9.98 -10.17
CA TYR A 29 -20.25 8.79 -10.87
C TYR A 29 -21.61 8.33 -10.33
N LYS A 30 -22.61 8.18 -11.21
CA LYS A 30 -24.00 7.89 -10.83
C LYS A 30 -24.50 6.52 -11.29
N ARG A 31 -23.73 5.82 -12.15
CA ARG A 31 -24.14 4.53 -12.75
C ARG A 31 -23.84 3.38 -11.75
N GLU A 32 -23.83 2.16 -12.26
CA GLU A 32 -23.71 0.93 -11.49
C GLU A 32 -22.35 0.80 -10.78
N ILE A 33 -22.40 0.31 -9.54
CA ILE A 33 -21.22 0.06 -8.70
C ILE A 33 -21.25 -1.38 -8.20
N GLU A 34 -20.11 -2.07 -8.34
CA GLU A 34 -19.90 -3.39 -7.76
C GLU A 34 -19.04 -3.30 -6.50
N LYS A 35 -19.58 -3.83 -5.40
CA LYS A 35 -18.97 -3.86 -4.06
C LYS A 35 -18.16 -5.15 -3.88
N CYS A 36 -17.00 -5.23 -4.50
CA CYS A 36 -16.28 -6.50 -4.62
C CYS A 36 -14.86 -6.51 -4.06
N GLY A 37 -14.33 -5.39 -3.62
CA GLY A 37 -12.90 -5.25 -3.36
C GLY A 37 -12.11 -4.98 -4.66
N MET A 38 -10.79 -4.97 -4.55
CA MET A 38 -9.88 -4.77 -5.67
C MET A 38 -9.20 -6.09 -6.07
N PRO A 39 -9.37 -6.58 -7.31
CA PRO A 39 -8.77 -7.85 -7.76
C PRO A 39 -7.27 -7.96 -7.50
N ARG A 40 -6.53 -6.86 -7.62
CA ARG A 40 -5.09 -6.83 -7.34
C ARG A 40 -4.73 -7.23 -5.90
N ASN A 41 -5.65 -7.04 -4.94
CA ASN A 41 -5.40 -7.30 -3.53
C ASN A 41 -5.60 -8.76 -3.13
N ASP A 42 -6.22 -9.58 -3.96
CA ASP A 42 -6.50 -10.98 -3.61
C ASP A 42 -5.23 -11.76 -3.24
N CYS A 43 -4.10 -11.48 -3.90
CA CYS A 43 -2.82 -12.11 -3.60
C CYS A 43 -2.28 -11.80 -2.19
N LEU A 44 -2.72 -10.68 -1.58
CA LEU A 44 -2.30 -10.28 -0.23
C LEU A 44 -3.01 -11.07 0.88
N PHE A 45 -4.13 -11.74 0.57
CA PHE A 45 -4.88 -12.61 1.49
C PHE A 45 -4.41 -14.06 1.46
N SER A 46 -3.82 -14.51 0.35
CA SER A 46 -3.33 -15.88 0.20
C SER A 46 -1.95 -15.91 -0.45
N ILE A 47 -0.93 -15.59 0.36
CA ILE A 47 0.44 -15.47 -0.15
C ILE A 47 1.06 -16.86 -0.28
N ASP A 48 1.44 -17.25 -1.51
CA ASP A 48 2.14 -18.50 -1.77
C ASP A 48 3.63 -18.38 -1.44
N LEU A 49 4.09 -19.22 -0.51
CA LEU A 49 5.49 -19.26 -0.08
C LEU A 49 6.49 -19.60 -1.21
N LYS A 50 6.07 -20.39 -2.21
CA LYS A 50 6.94 -20.70 -3.38
C LYS A 50 7.13 -19.46 -4.23
N SER A 51 6.08 -18.69 -4.44
CA SER A 51 6.14 -17.42 -5.17
C SER A 51 7.02 -16.40 -4.44
N ILE A 52 6.90 -16.28 -3.11
CA ILE A 52 7.78 -15.43 -2.29
C ILE A 52 9.26 -15.82 -2.51
N ARG A 53 9.62 -17.09 -2.38
CA ARG A 53 10.99 -17.57 -2.58
C ARG A 53 11.52 -17.24 -3.97
N LYS A 54 10.71 -17.48 -5.01
CA LYS A 54 11.06 -17.17 -6.40
C LYS A 54 11.36 -15.66 -6.59
N ILE A 55 10.54 -14.78 -6.01
CA ILE A 55 10.72 -13.35 -6.12
C ILE A 55 11.97 -12.91 -5.33
N LYS A 56 12.15 -13.38 -4.09
CA LYS A 56 13.36 -13.09 -3.29
C LYS A 56 14.64 -13.54 -4.02
N THR A 57 14.64 -14.74 -4.63
CA THR A 57 15.76 -15.23 -5.43
C THR A 57 16.06 -14.33 -6.63
N ARG A 58 15.04 -13.91 -7.38
CA ARG A 58 15.18 -12.97 -8.52
C ARG A 58 15.80 -11.63 -8.10
N LEU A 59 15.44 -11.15 -6.93
CA LEU A 59 15.97 -9.91 -6.36
C LEU A 59 17.27 -10.11 -5.57
N LYS A 60 17.81 -11.33 -5.52
CA LYS A 60 19.02 -11.70 -4.76
C LYS A 60 18.93 -11.38 -3.26
N ILE A 61 17.75 -11.55 -2.69
CA ILE A 61 17.46 -11.37 -1.26
C ILE A 61 17.58 -12.71 -0.55
N ALA A 62 18.28 -12.76 0.58
CA ALA A 62 18.33 -13.95 1.42
C ALA A 62 16.94 -14.36 1.91
N GLU A 63 16.67 -15.67 2.01
CA GLU A 63 15.33 -16.18 2.35
C GLU A 63 14.85 -15.70 3.73
N ASP A 64 15.77 -15.63 4.71
CA ASP A 64 15.53 -15.24 6.10
C ASP A 64 15.58 -13.73 6.35
N ALA A 65 15.97 -12.92 5.34
CA ALA A 65 16.04 -11.48 5.48
C ALA A 65 14.66 -10.87 5.75
N PHE A 66 14.63 -9.87 6.66
CA PHE A 66 13.48 -9.00 6.88
C PHE A 66 13.44 -7.95 5.77
N VAL A 67 12.40 -7.99 4.96
CA VAL A 67 12.26 -7.13 3.79
C VAL A 67 11.38 -5.93 4.11
N VAL A 68 11.92 -4.73 3.95
CA VAL A 68 11.18 -3.47 4.08
C VAL A 68 11.01 -2.86 2.70
N LEU A 69 9.80 -2.60 2.27
CA LEU A 69 9.54 -1.84 1.06
C LEU A 69 9.39 -0.35 1.41
N TYR A 70 10.25 0.49 0.84
CA TYR A 70 10.10 1.96 0.89
C TYR A 70 9.56 2.44 -0.46
N ALA A 71 8.31 2.89 -0.48
CA ALA A 71 7.60 3.29 -1.69
C ALA A 71 6.95 4.68 -1.54
N PRO A 72 7.74 5.77 -1.56
CA PRO A 72 7.21 7.13 -1.43
C PRO A 72 6.45 7.57 -2.69
N THR A 73 5.48 8.47 -2.52
CA THR A 73 4.83 9.15 -3.66
C THR A 73 5.77 10.22 -4.24
N TRP A 74 5.50 10.59 -5.48
CA TRP A 74 6.20 11.70 -6.09
C TRP A 74 5.76 13.05 -5.49
N SER A 75 6.75 13.89 -5.09
CA SER A 75 6.52 15.25 -4.61
C SER A 75 7.38 16.25 -5.39
N THR A 76 6.82 17.39 -5.69
CA THR A 76 7.54 18.52 -6.31
C THR A 76 8.44 19.28 -5.33
N ASN A 77 8.31 19.02 -4.03
CA ASN A 77 9.02 19.78 -2.97
C ASN A 77 10.19 19.01 -2.34
N LYS A 78 10.77 18.04 -3.07
CA LYS A 78 11.73 17.05 -2.52
C LYS A 78 13.07 17.61 -2.06
N ASP A 79 13.54 18.70 -2.64
CA ASP A 79 14.90 19.19 -2.37
C ASP A 79 15.08 19.78 -0.97
N LYS A 80 13.98 20.07 -0.28
CA LYS A 80 13.96 20.68 1.07
C LYS A 80 13.53 19.72 2.17
N LEU A 81 13.17 18.48 1.83
CA LEU A 81 12.62 17.52 2.77
C LEU A 81 13.69 16.59 3.32
N GLU A 82 13.53 16.17 4.57
CA GLU A 82 14.35 15.11 5.15
C GLU A 82 14.17 13.81 4.35
N LYS A 83 15.28 13.27 3.80
CA LYS A 83 15.26 11.99 3.09
C LYS A 83 15.33 10.86 4.08
N LEU A 84 14.72 9.72 3.75
CA LEU A 84 14.86 8.50 4.53
C LEU A 84 16.35 8.12 4.63
N ASN A 85 16.81 7.84 5.84
CA ASN A 85 18.16 7.35 6.11
C ASN A 85 18.16 5.80 6.16
N PRO A 86 18.58 5.11 5.09
CA PRO A 86 18.46 3.65 5.01
C PRO A 86 19.24 2.93 6.10
N SER A 87 20.43 3.45 6.44
CA SER A 87 21.28 2.82 7.48
C SER A 87 20.62 2.88 8.86
N LEU A 88 20.11 4.03 9.23
CA LEU A 88 19.44 4.23 10.51
C LEU A 88 18.18 3.37 10.61
N ILE A 89 17.38 3.32 9.56
CA ILE A 89 16.13 2.57 9.52
C ILE A 89 16.39 1.06 9.50
N SER A 90 17.36 0.60 8.70
CA SER A 90 17.77 -0.82 8.70
C SER A 90 18.20 -1.29 10.10
N MET A 91 19.03 -0.51 10.80
CA MET A 91 19.44 -0.81 12.17
C MET A 91 18.26 -0.89 13.15
N ALA A 92 17.26 -0.01 13.01
CA ALA A 92 16.07 -0.03 13.86
C ALA A 92 15.24 -1.32 13.64
N PHE A 93 15.02 -1.72 12.38
CA PHE A 93 14.35 -2.98 12.07
C PHE A 93 15.12 -4.21 12.53
N GLU A 94 16.44 -4.26 12.31
CA GLU A 94 17.30 -5.36 12.78
C GLU A 94 17.25 -5.51 14.30
N LYS A 95 17.31 -4.39 15.02
CA LYS A 95 17.18 -4.37 16.48
C LYS A 95 15.82 -4.89 16.94
N LYS A 96 14.73 -4.45 16.28
CA LYS A 96 13.34 -4.80 16.64
C LYS A 96 13.01 -6.25 16.32
N PHE A 97 13.29 -6.69 15.10
CA PHE A 97 12.84 -8.00 14.58
C PHE A 97 13.91 -9.10 14.64
N LYS A 98 15.15 -8.78 15.06
CA LYS A 98 16.27 -9.73 15.23
C LYS A 98 16.63 -10.49 13.95
N LYS A 99 16.46 -9.85 12.79
CA LYS A 99 16.79 -10.38 11.46
C LYS A 99 17.57 -9.33 10.67
N LYS A 100 18.40 -9.78 9.71
CA LYS A 100 19.05 -8.87 8.76
C LYS A 100 18.00 -8.14 7.94
N CYS A 101 18.07 -6.83 7.86
CA CYS A 101 17.13 -5.99 7.14
C CYS A 101 17.63 -5.66 5.73
N VAL A 102 16.76 -5.84 4.76
CA VAL A 102 16.95 -5.39 3.38
C VAL A 102 15.86 -4.37 3.05
N ILE A 103 16.26 -3.19 2.59
CA ILE A 103 15.31 -2.17 2.16
C ILE A 103 15.22 -2.20 0.64
N LEU A 104 14.02 -2.42 0.12
CA LEU A 104 13.68 -2.24 -1.28
C LEU A 104 13.20 -0.80 -1.47
N PHE A 105 13.73 -0.12 -2.47
CA PHE A 105 13.30 1.22 -2.82
C PHE A 105 12.53 1.20 -4.13
N ARG A 106 11.29 1.65 -4.12
CA ARG A 106 10.47 1.83 -5.32
C ARG A 106 10.15 3.31 -5.50
N ALA A 107 10.95 3.97 -6.33
CA ALA A 107 10.68 5.35 -6.72
C ALA A 107 9.42 5.46 -7.59
N HIS A 108 8.81 6.62 -7.58
CA HIS A 108 7.83 6.96 -8.62
C HIS A 108 8.57 7.09 -9.98
N PRO A 109 7.98 6.70 -11.12
CA PRO A 109 8.64 6.77 -12.44
C PRO A 109 9.24 8.13 -12.81
N ASN A 110 8.74 9.21 -12.21
CA ASN A 110 9.25 10.56 -12.39
C ASN A 110 10.37 10.95 -11.39
N ASP A 111 10.79 10.03 -10.54
CA ASP A 111 11.80 10.27 -9.51
C ASP A 111 13.13 9.61 -9.90
N LYS A 112 14.18 10.42 -9.96
CA LYS A 112 15.57 9.97 -10.23
C LYS A 112 16.42 9.97 -8.96
N SER A 113 15.81 9.88 -7.78
CA SER A 113 16.55 9.85 -6.53
C SER A 113 17.42 8.59 -6.44
N ASN A 114 18.65 8.76 -5.96
CA ASN A 114 19.60 7.67 -5.79
C ASN A 114 19.25 6.84 -4.55
N SER A 115 19.32 5.52 -4.69
CA SER A 115 18.95 4.53 -3.68
C SER A 115 20.17 3.94 -2.95
N ASP A 116 21.20 4.74 -2.65
CA ASP A 116 22.37 4.25 -1.94
C ASP A 116 21.98 3.36 -0.73
N ARG A 117 22.55 2.14 -0.67
CA ARG A 117 22.27 1.13 0.36
C ARG A 117 20.86 0.54 0.39
N MET A 118 20.08 0.75 -0.66
CA MET A 118 18.79 0.09 -0.88
C MET A 118 18.85 -0.70 -2.19
N ILE A 119 18.03 -1.73 -2.33
CA ILE A 119 17.84 -2.40 -3.61
C ILE A 119 16.80 -1.62 -4.39
N ASP A 120 17.19 -1.03 -5.52
CA ASP A 120 16.26 -0.33 -6.39
C ASP A 120 15.36 -1.34 -7.13
N VAL A 121 14.06 -1.20 -6.93
CA VAL A 121 13.02 -1.99 -7.58
C VAL A 121 12.01 -1.11 -8.32
N SER A 122 12.44 0.10 -8.73
CA SER A 122 11.56 1.06 -9.41
C SER A 122 11.04 0.53 -10.75
N ASP A 123 11.86 -0.26 -11.45
CA ASP A 123 11.51 -0.90 -12.73
C ASP A 123 10.84 -2.28 -12.55
N TYR A 124 10.51 -2.68 -11.33
CA TYR A 124 9.80 -3.93 -11.10
C TYR A 124 8.32 -3.78 -11.49
N ASP A 125 7.82 -4.64 -12.38
CA ASP A 125 6.51 -4.46 -13.01
C ASP A 125 5.34 -4.51 -12.01
N ASP A 126 5.37 -5.46 -11.08
CA ASP A 126 4.23 -5.74 -10.20
C ASP A 126 4.45 -5.26 -8.76
N MET A 127 3.69 -4.23 -8.37
CA MET A 127 3.69 -3.70 -7.01
C MET A 127 3.17 -4.73 -6.00
N GLN A 128 2.17 -5.53 -6.37
CA GLN A 128 1.58 -6.50 -5.45
C GLN A 128 2.55 -7.62 -5.12
N GLU A 129 3.38 -8.06 -6.06
CA GLU A 129 4.46 -8.99 -5.78
C GLU A 129 5.45 -8.42 -4.76
N LEU A 130 5.81 -7.13 -4.88
CA LEU A 130 6.68 -6.46 -3.89
C LEU A 130 6.01 -6.37 -2.52
N LEU A 131 4.72 -6.05 -2.46
CA LEU A 131 3.96 -6.06 -1.21
C LEU A 131 3.90 -7.47 -0.59
N CYS A 132 3.69 -8.51 -1.41
CA CYS A 132 3.66 -9.89 -0.95
C CYS A 132 4.95 -10.33 -0.24
N ILE A 133 6.12 -9.95 -0.77
CA ILE A 133 7.42 -10.35 -0.19
C ILE A 133 7.89 -9.47 0.96
N SER A 134 7.25 -8.32 1.19
CA SER A 134 7.68 -7.36 2.19
C SER A 134 7.17 -7.72 3.58
N ASP A 135 8.06 -7.70 4.57
CA ASP A 135 7.71 -7.89 5.98
C ASP A 135 7.22 -6.59 6.63
N ALA A 136 7.59 -5.43 6.03
CA ALA A 136 7.10 -4.11 6.44
C ALA A 136 7.01 -3.16 5.23
N LEU A 137 6.13 -2.16 5.34
CA LEU A 137 6.01 -1.06 4.38
C LEU A 137 6.32 0.28 5.06
N ILE A 138 7.14 1.10 4.39
CA ILE A 138 7.29 2.52 4.68
C ILE A 138 6.80 3.27 3.43
N THR A 139 5.86 4.17 3.60
CA THR A 139 5.34 5.00 2.52
C THR A 139 4.92 6.36 3.07
N ASP A 140 4.36 7.21 2.24
CA ASP A 140 3.80 8.49 2.64
C ASP A 140 2.27 8.51 2.41
N TYR A 141 1.83 9.11 1.29
CA TYR A 141 0.39 9.26 0.96
C TYR A 141 -0.06 8.30 -0.15
N SER A 142 0.74 7.28 -0.43
CA SER A 142 0.47 6.29 -1.47
C SER A 142 -0.71 5.40 -1.09
N SER A 143 -1.56 5.08 -2.06
CA SER A 143 -2.66 4.11 -1.87
C SER A 143 -2.18 2.70 -1.53
N SER A 144 -0.91 2.38 -1.76
CA SER A 144 -0.32 1.09 -1.39
C SER A 144 -0.40 0.78 0.11
N ILE A 145 -0.52 1.82 0.96
CA ILE A 145 -0.71 1.63 2.39
C ILE A 145 -2.02 0.89 2.70
N TRP A 146 -3.08 1.23 1.96
CA TRP A 146 -4.39 0.60 2.10
C TRP A 146 -4.36 -0.86 1.66
N ASP A 147 -3.72 -1.13 0.51
CA ASP A 147 -3.54 -2.49 0.01
C ASP A 147 -2.74 -3.33 1.01
N PHE A 148 -1.59 -2.82 1.49
CA PHE A 148 -0.72 -3.53 2.42
C PHE A 148 -1.35 -3.78 3.80
N SER A 149 -2.28 -2.91 4.24
CA SER A 149 -2.95 -3.02 5.54
C SER A 149 -3.68 -4.35 5.75
N PHE A 150 -4.14 -4.99 4.66
CA PHE A 150 -4.81 -6.30 4.72
C PHE A 150 -3.87 -7.46 5.07
N THR A 151 -2.57 -7.26 4.97
CA THR A 151 -1.57 -8.25 5.42
C THR A 151 -1.38 -8.24 6.94
N TYR A 152 -1.84 -7.20 7.63
CA TYR A 152 -1.60 -6.94 9.06
C TYR A 152 -0.12 -6.89 9.44
N ARG A 153 0.79 -6.70 8.48
CA ARG A 153 2.22 -6.51 8.70
C ARG A 153 2.54 -5.06 9.04
N PRO A 154 3.69 -4.79 9.69
CA PRO A 154 4.11 -3.44 10.07
C PRO A 154 4.04 -2.45 8.90
N CYS A 155 3.35 -1.34 9.10
CA CYS A 155 3.28 -0.28 8.11
C CYS A 155 3.45 1.08 8.80
N PHE A 156 4.33 1.93 8.24
CA PHE A 156 4.69 3.23 8.80
C PHE A 156 4.53 4.32 7.75
N LEU A 157 4.00 5.46 8.17
CA LEU A 157 3.95 6.67 7.35
C LEU A 157 5.19 7.53 7.63
N PHE A 158 6.00 7.76 6.59
CA PHE A 158 7.09 8.72 6.61
C PHE A 158 6.66 9.98 5.87
N ALA A 159 5.97 10.87 6.59
CA ALA A 159 5.18 11.97 6.06
C ALA A 159 5.81 13.34 6.45
N VAL A 160 7.04 13.57 6.01
CA VAL A 160 7.86 14.75 6.35
C VAL A 160 7.25 16.07 5.87
N ASP A 161 6.39 16.04 4.87
CA ASP A 161 5.71 17.22 4.30
C ASP A 161 4.18 17.19 4.51
N ALA A 162 3.71 16.51 5.56
CA ALA A 162 2.26 16.33 5.82
C ALA A 162 1.48 17.65 5.85
N GLU A 163 2.05 18.72 6.41
CA GLU A 163 1.42 20.04 6.48
C GLU A 163 1.29 20.68 5.09
N TRP A 164 2.35 20.58 4.28
CA TRP A 164 2.31 21.08 2.90
C TRP A 164 1.32 20.25 2.06
N TYR A 165 1.35 18.93 2.18
CA TYR A 165 0.44 18.05 1.44
C TYR A 165 -1.02 18.34 1.79
N THR A 166 -1.33 18.48 3.08
CA THR A 166 -2.67 18.81 3.56
C THR A 166 -3.17 20.15 2.98
N SER A 167 -2.29 21.17 2.95
CA SER A 167 -2.66 22.50 2.48
C SER A 167 -2.83 22.58 0.95
N ASN A 168 -2.11 21.75 0.18
CA ASN A 168 -2.05 21.88 -1.28
C ASN A 168 -2.87 20.80 -2.02
N ARG A 169 -3.00 19.58 -1.45
CA ARG A 169 -3.73 18.46 -2.05
C ARG A 169 -4.91 17.99 -1.23
N GLY A 170 -4.77 18.06 0.09
CA GLY A 170 -5.77 17.57 1.03
C GLY A 170 -5.86 16.04 1.12
N PHE A 171 -6.59 15.59 2.12
CA PHE A 171 -6.91 14.17 2.35
C PHE A 171 -8.42 13.98 2.39
N CYS A 172 -8.89 12.80 1.95
CA CYS A 172 -10.30 12.42 2.09
C CYS A 172 -10.72 12.24 3.56
N MET A 173 -9.75 11.95 4.44
CA MET A 173 -9.88 11.91 5.89
C MET A 173 -8.53 12.29 6.53
N PRO A 174 -8.51 12.86 7.74
CA PRO A 174 -7.28 13.29 8.42
C PRO A 174 -6.28 12.13 8.59
N ILE A 175 -4.99 12.37 8.31
CA ILE A 175 -3.95 11.33 8.30
C ILE A 175 -3.76 10.65 9.67
N ASP A 176 -3.98 11.35 10.76
CA ASP A 176 -3.94 10.86 12.14
C ASP A 176 -5.06 9.86 12.47
N THR A 177 -6.12 9.84 11.66
CA THR A 177 -7.23 8.89 11.81
C THR A 177 -7.02 7.58 11.03
N TRP A 178 -5.92 7.45 10.29
CA TRP A 178 -5.66 6.28 9.45
C TRP A 178 -5.22 5.03 10.25
N GLY A 179 -4.84 5.22 11.53
CA GLY A 179 -4.43 4.12 12.39
C GLY A 179 -2.99 3.63 12.16
N PHE A 180 -2.22 4.29 11.29
CA PHE A 180 -0.81 4.00 11.05
C PHE A 180 0.09 4.92 11.86
N PRO A 181 1.24 4.45 12.40
CA PRO A 181 2.24 5.33 13.00
C PRO A 181 2.80 6.32 11.98
N VAL A 182 2.65 7.62 12.28
CA VAL A 182 3.12 8.73 11.44
C VAL A 182 4.47 9.21 11.98
N ALA A 183 5.44 9.44 11.09
CA ALA A 183 6.73 10.03 11.39
C ALA A 183 7.01 11.20 10.44
N LYS A 184 7.45 12.33 10.99
CA LYS A 184 7.86 13.52 10.25
C LYS A 184 9.38 13.65 10.14
N SER A 185 10.13 12.73 10.76
CA SER A 185 11.59 12.67 10.71
C SER A 185 12.08 11.22 10.84
N ASN A 186 13.34 10.97 10.47
CA ASN A 186 13.96 9.65 10.67
C ASN A 186 13.98 9.23 12.14
N LEU A 187 14.19 10.17 13.07
CA LEU A 187 14.19 9.87 14.50
C LEU A 187 12.80 9.45 15.01
N GLU A 188 11.73 10.09 14.52
CA GLU A 188 10.38 9.69 14.84
C GLU A 188 10.05 8.32 14.25
N LEU A 189 10.50 8.04 13.02
CA LEU A 189 10.31 6.74 12.39
C LEU A 189 11.02 5.63 13.21
N VAL A 190 12.23 5.86 13.68
CA VAL A 190 12.95 4.93 14.58
C VAL A 190 12.16 4.69 15.87
N LYS A 191 11.64 5.75 16.50
CA LYS A 191 10.80 5.61 17.70
C LYS A 191 9.56 4.75 17.43
N ASN A 192 8.88 4.99 16.30
CA ASN A 192 7.70 4.22 15.89
C ASN A 192 8.04 2.74 15.66
N ILE A 193 9.20 2.44 15.03
CA ILE A 193 9.68 1.07 14.85
C ILE A 193 10.01 0.42 16.21
N ASP A 194 10.75 1.09 17.08
CA ASP A 194 11.13 0.58 18.41
C ASP A 194 9.90 0.28 19.29
N SER A 195 8.89 1.17 19.27
CA SER A 195 7.65 1.03 20.05
C SER A 195 6.58 0.16 19.39
N TYR A 196 6.79 -0.31 18.15
CA TYR A 196 5.80 -1.09 17.42
C TYR A 196 5.32 -2.32 18.21
N SER A 197 3.99 -2.49 18.27
CA SER A 197 3.31 -3.64 18.86
C SER A 197 2.43 -4.30 17.80
N GLN A 198 2.69 -5.57 17.50
CA GLN A 198 1.91 -6.31 16.49
C GLN A 198 0.43 -6.41 16.87
N SER A 199 0.13 -6.67 18.13
CA SER A 199 -1.25 -6.81 18.61
C SER A 199 -2.04 -5.50 18.52
N GLU A 200 -1.43 -4.39 18.93
CA GLU A 200 -2.05 -3.07 18.85
C GLU A 200 -2.27 -2.64 17.39
N PHE A 201 -1.28 -2.90 16.53
CA PHE A 201 -1.38 -2.58 15.11
C PHE A 201 -2.51 -3.38 14.42
N VAL A 202 -2.59 -4.69 14.69
CA VAL A 202 -3.66 -5.53 14.13
C VAL A 202 -5.04 -5.02 14.56
N GLU A 203 -5.20 -4.64 15.83
CA GLU A 203 -6.48 -4.12 16.32
C GLU A 203 -6.82 -2.77 15.68
N ALA A 204 -5.84 -1.87 15.55
CA ALA A 204 -6.03 -0.60 14.85
C ALA A 204 -6.45 -0.80 13.40
N MET A 205 -5.84 -1.75 12.67
CA MET A 205 -6.18 -2.05 11.28
C MET A 205 -7.58 -2.67 11.15
N LYS A 206 -7.95 -3.60 12.03
CA LYS A 206 -9.32 -4.16 12.08
C LYS A 206 -10.36 -3.08 12.29
N GLN A 207 -10.11 -2.18 13.24
CA GLN A 207 -11.00 -1.05 13.49
C GLN A 207 -11.07 -0.10 12.29
N HIS A 208 -9.93 0.18 11.65
CA HIS A 208 -9.89 0.99 10.44
C HIS A 208 -10.71 0.38 9.30
N HIS A 209 -10.49 -0.91 8.97
CA HIS A 209 -11.24 -1.61 7.93
C HIS A 209 -12.76 -1.63 8.23
N LYS A 210 -13.13 -1.76 9.51
CA LYS A 210 -14.53 -1.69 9.94
C LYS A 210 -15.13 -0.29 9.74
N VAL A 211 -14.39 0.76 10.09
CA VAL A 211 -14.83 2.17 9.90
C VAL A 211 -15.01 2.49 8.42
N LEU A 212 -14.14 1.98 7.56
CA LEU A 212 -14.25 2.15 6.10
C LEU A 212 -15.36 1.28 5.48
N GLU A 213 -15.92 0.32 6.22
CA GLU A 213 -16.79 -0.74 5.69
C GLU A 213 -16.17 -1.40 4.45
N SER A 214 -14.98 -2.00 4.65
CA SER A 214 -14.20 -2.63 3.58
C SER A 214 -14.91 -3.86 3.00
N TYR A 215 -14.83 -4.04 1.68
CA TYR A 215 -15.34 -5.18 0.93
C TYR A 215 -14.23 -6.18 0.56
N GLU A 216 -13.01 -5.93 0.99
CA GLU A 216 -11.84 -6.75 0.70
C GLU A 216 -11.87 -8.06 1.51
N ASP A 217 -11.81 -9.20 0.81
CA ASP A 217 -11.81 -10.53 1.42
C ASP A 217 -10.98 -11.56 0.65
N GLY A 218 -10.19 -11.11 -0.34
CA GLY A 218 -9.34 -11.96 -1.17
C GLY A 218 -10.08 -12.74 -2.28
N LYS A 219 -11.31 -12.33 -2.64
CA LYS A 219 -12.14 -12.98 -3.68
C LYS A 219 -12.67 -11.99 -4.72
N ALA A 220 -12.07 -10.84 -4.84
CA ALA A 220 -12.52 -9.81 -5.77
C ALA A 220 -12.37 -10.25 -7.23
N SER A 221 -11.28 -10.95 -7.58
CA SER A 221 -11.04 -11.48 -8.94
C SER A 221 -12.13 -12.46 -9.37
N GLU A 222 -12.55 -13.34 -8.47
CA GLU A 222 -13.64 -14.31 -8.73
C GLU A 222 -14.96 -13.58 -9.04
N ARG A 223 -15.31 -12.57 -8.25
CA ARG A 223 -16.53 -11.77 -8.46
C ARG A 223 -16.49 -11.03 -9.79
N VAL A 224 -15.38 -10.36 -10.07
CA VAL A 224 -15.22 -9.60 -11.33
C VAL A 224 -15.24 -10.53 -12.52
N ALA A 225 -14.59 -11.71 -12.47
CA ALA A 225 -14.63 -12.68 -13.56
C ALA A 225 -16.07 -13.15 -13.85
N LYS A 226 -16.89 -13.41 -12.82
CA LYS A 226 -18.30 -13.78 -12.99
C LYS A 226 -19.10 -12.66 -13.68
N ILE A 227 -18.90 -11.39 -13.27
CA ILE A 227 -19.59 -10.25 -13.84
C ILE A 227 -19.21 -10.10 -15.32
N VAL A 228 -17.91 -10.14 -15.64
CA VAL A 228 -17.42 -10.04 -17.04
C VAL A 228 -17.97 -11.21 -17.88
N GLY A 229 -17.93 -12.44 -17.35
CA GLY A 229 -18.47 -13.62 -18.02
C GLY A 229 -19.95 -13.45 -18.38
N LYS A 230 -20.76 -12.99 -17.42
CA LYS A 230 -22.18 -12.70 -17.64
C LYS A 230 -22.40 -11.62 -18.69
N THR A 231 -21.68 -10.49 -18.56
CA THR A 231 -21.82 -9.35 -19.50
C THR A 231 -21.41 -9.72 -20.92
N CYS A 232 -20.41 -10.59 -21.09
CA CYS A 232 -19.91 -11.06 -22.38
C CYS A 232 -20.66 -12.29 -22.92
N GLY A 233 -21.68 -12.79 -22.23
CA GLY A 233 -22.40 -14.00 -22.65
C GLY A 233 -21.54 -15.28 -22.62
N LEU A 234 -20.48 -15.29 -21.80
CA LEU A 234 -19.52 -16.39 -21.65
C LEU A 234 -19.92 -17.35 -20.49
N GLU A 235 -21.13 -17.25 -19.97
CA GLU A 235 -21.61 -18.16 -18.93
C GLU A 235 -21.64 -19.60 -19.48
N LYS A 236 -20.59 -20.37 -19.16
CA LYS A 236 -20.73 -21.81 -19.14
C LYS A 236 -21.34 -22.16 -17.78
N GLU A 237 -22.51 -22.82 -17.81
CA GLU A 237 -23.02 -23.52 -16.63
C GLU A 237 -21.91 -24.47 -16.12
N TYR A 238 -21.39 -24.20 -14.92
CA TYR A 238 -20.51 -25.11 -14.19
C TYR A 238 -21.31 -25.75 -13.06
#